data_a27a12ad25a0c95909449712d012277b
#
_entry.id   a27a12ad25a0c95909449712d012277b
#
_cell.length_a   1.000
_cell.length_b   1.000
_cell.length_c   1.000
_cell.angle_alpha   90.00
_cell.angle_beta   90.00
_cell.angle_gamma   90.00
#
_symmetry.space_group_name_H-M   'P 1'
#
loop_
_entity.id
_entity.type
_entity.pdbx_description
1 polymer ?
#
loop_
_entity_poly.entity_id
_entity_poly.type
_entity_poly.pdbx_seq_one_letter_code
_entity_poly.pdbx_strand_id
1 'polypeptide(L)'
;MKDNLEYEALTSKTLPDRLKNLASVTSLIGKQSEEWTVTEVGDGNLNLVFVVRGKEASLIVKQALPYVRIIGDSWPLPLRRAFFEHETLKRQAARDPGSVPKIHYFNEKQAIIVMEMLSPHLILRKKLISGEYVKGLAKTLGNFCARTAFRGSDLSLPTSEKKKDTALFQGNVELMGITENLIFTDPYFDAEMNHHTEGLEPVIETLRSDVSLKREAQKMLLKFTANTETLLHGDLHSGSVMC
;
A
#
# COMPACT_ATOMS: atom_id res chain seq x y z
N MET A 1 6.86 -18.95 -21.60
CA MET A 1 5.42 -19.13 -21.77
C MET A 1 4.74 -17.77 -21.76
N LYS A 2 3.78 -17.54 -22.65
CA LYS A 2 3.27 -16.21 -23.00
C LYS A 2 2.46 -15.57 -21.88
N ASP A 3 3.05 -14.60 -21.15
CA ASP A 3 2.34 -13.64 -20.26
C ASP A 3 1.55 -12.60 -21.10
N ASN A 4 0.82 -13.07 -22.10
CA ASN A 4 0.08 -12.21 -23.02
C ASN A 4 -1.42 -12.19 -22.73
N LEU A 5 -1.82 -12.57 -21.50
CA LEU A 5 -3.20 -12.47 -21.09
C LEU A 5 -3.53 -10.99 -20.78
N GLU A 6 -4.66 -10.54 -21.30
CA GLU A 6 -5.24 -9.27 -20.89
C GLU A 6 -5.62 -9.32 -19.41
N TYR A 7 -5.74 -8.14 -18.77
CA TYR A 7 -6.15 -8.05 -17.38
C TYR A 7 -7.52 -8.72 -17.16
N GLU A 8 -7.56 -9.57 -16.14
CA GLU A 8 -8.80 -10.21 -15.68
C GLU A 8 -8.80 -10.22 -14.15
N ALA A 9 -9.88 -9.75 -13.54
CA ALA A 9 -10.02 -9.76 -12.09
C ALA A 9 -10.04 -11.20 -11.56
N LEU A 10 -9.19 -11.47 -10.58
CA LEU A 10 -9.07 -12.80 -9.98
C LEU A 10 -10.26 -13.10 -9.06
N THR A 11 -10.55 -14.38 -8.96
CA THR A 11 -11.46 -14.94 -7.98
C THR A 11 -10.76 -16.07 -7.22
N SER A 12 -11.33 -16.51 -6.10
CA SER A 12 -10.81 -17.70 -5.39
C SER A 12 -10.78 -18.95 -6.27
N LYS A 13 -11.63 -19.02 -7.31
CA LYS A 13 -11.69 -20.14 -8.25
C LYS A 13 -10.66 -20.06 -9.37
N THR A 14 -10.38 -18.86 -9.89
CA THR A 14 -9.46 -18.67 -11.04
C THR A 14 -8.01 -18.53 -10.61
N LEU A 15 -7.76 -18.14 -9.35
CA LEU A 15 -6.43 -17.88 -8.83
C LEU A 15 -5.48 -19.10 -8.87
N PRO A 16 -5.89 -20.33 -8.51
CA PRO A 16 -5.01 -21.51 -8.59
C PRO A 16 -4.46 -21.74 -10.01
N ASP A 17 -5.28 -21.59 -11.03
CA ASP A 17 -4.87 -21.75 -12.43
C ASP A 17 -3.82 -20.71 -12.87
N ARG A 18 -3.89 -19.51 -12.31
CA ARG A 18 -2.89 -18.44 -12.57
C ARG A 18 -1.53 -18.73 -11.93
N LEU A 19 -1.53 -19.41 -10.77
CA LEU A 19 -0.33 -19.61 -9.97
C LEU A 19 0.35 -20.98 -10.17
N LYS A 20 -0.37 -22.02 -10.57
CA LYS A 20 0.12 -23.41 -10.60
C LYS A 20 1.36 -23.65 -11.46
N ASN A 21 1.60 -22.80 -12.46
CA ASN A 21 2.76 -22.90 -13.35
C ASN A 21 3.93 -21.99 -12.92
N LEU A 22 3.81 -21.26 -11.82
CA LEU A 22 4.86 -20.37 -11.31
C LEU A 22 5.77 -21.11 -10.34
N ALA A 23 6.99 -21.44 -10.77
CA ALA A 23 7.96 -22.17 -9.95
C ALA A 23 8.26 -21.44 -8.62
N SER A 24 8.31 -20.10 -8.63
CA SER A 24 8.49 -19.28 -7.43
C SER A 24 7.36 -19.41 -6.40
N VAL A 25 6.18 -19.83 -6.81
CA VAL A 25 5.01 -20.08 -5.96
C VAL A 25 4.92 -21.54 -5.56
N THR A 26 4.95 -22.44 -6.54
CA THR A 26 4.75 -23.88 -6.31
C THR A 26 5.88 -24.51 -5.48
N SER A 27 7.09 -23.95 -5.51
CA SER A 27 8.19 -24.38 -4.63
C SER A 27 7.96 -24.03 -3.15
N LEU A 28 7.05 -23.10 -2.85
CA LEU A 28 6.75 -22.65 -1.48
C LEU A 28 5.53 -23.34 -0.91
N ILE A 29 4.44 -23.45 -1.68
CA ILE A 29 3.15 -23.92 -1.17
C ILE A 29 2.77 -25.32 -1.66
N GLY A 30 3.63 -25.97 -2.46
CA GLY A 30 3.38 -27.30 -3.06
C GLY A 30 2.89 -27.19 -4.51
N LYS A 31 3.09 -28.29 -5.27
CA LYS A 31 2.81 -28.32 -6.73
C LYS A 31 1.36 -28.66 -7.08
N GLN A 32 0.62 -29.22 -6.15
CA GLN A 32 -0.76 -29.71 -6.37
C GLN A 32 -1.74 -28.58 -6.05
N SER A 33 -2.14 -27.85 -7.06
CA SER A 33 -3.04 -26.69 -6.91
C SER A 33 -4.44 -27.07 -6.40
N GLU A 34 -4.83 -28.33 -6.57
CA GLU A 34 -6.10 -28.91 -6.08
C GLU A 34 -6.12 -29.01 -4.54
N GLU A 35 -4.95 -29.04 -3.91
CA GLU A 35 -4.81 -29.07 -2.44
C GLU A 35 -4.74 -27.66 -1.82
N TRP A 36 -4.70 -26.61 -2.65
CA TRP A 36 -4.64 -25.24 -2.14
C TRP A 36 -6.01 -24.76 -1.68
N THR A 37 -6.02 -24.09 -0.54
CA THR A 37 -7.19 -23.36 -0.07
C THR A 37 -7.01 -21.88 -0.34
N VAL A 38 -7.95 -21.29 -1.07
CA VAL A 38 -7.94 -19.88 -1.43
C VAL A 38 -9.09 -19.16 -0.74
N THR A 39 -8.76 -18.14 0.06
CA THR A 39 -9.75 -17.32 0.77
C THR A 39 -9.52 -15.86 0.43
N GLU A 40 -10.54 -15.17 -0.05
CA GLU A 40 -10.49 -13.71 -0.24
C GLU A 40 -10.59 -12.99 1.11
N VAL A 41 -9.73 -11.99 1.31
CA VAL A 41 -9.78 -11.07 2.46
C VAL A 41 -10.54 -9.83 2.03
N GLY A 42 -11.75 -9.66 2.55
CA GLY A 42 -12.74 -8.69 2.05
C GLY A 42 -12.49 -7.21 2.38
N ASP A 43 -11.44 -6.85 3.12
CA ASP A 43 -11.27 -5.51 3.68
C ASP A 43 -10.57 -4.50 2.73
N GLY A 44 -10.24 -4.91 1.51
CA GLY A 44 -9.50 -4.06 0.55
C GLY A 44 -10.39 -3.22 -0.35
N ASN A 45 -10.26 -1.90 -0.29
CA ASN A 45 -11.01 -0.98 -1.16
C ASN A 45 -10.41 -0.81 -2.56
N LEU A 46 -9.11 -1.02 -2.70
CA LEU A 46 -8.36 -0.77 -3.93
C LEU A 46 -7.86 -2.05 -4.60
N ASN A 47 -7.82 -3.15 -3.88
CA ASN A 47 -7.23 -4.40 -4.33
C ASN A 47 -8.09 -5.60 -3.94
N LEU A 48 -8.02 -6.64 -4.76
CA LEU A 48 -8.36 -7.99 -4.34
C LEU A 48 -7.17 -8.54 -3.55
N VAL A 49 -7.44 -9.13 -2.40
CA VAL A 49 -6.43 -9.77 -1.55
C VAL A 49 -6.86 -11.18 -1.23
N PHE A 50 -6.01 -12.15 -1.52
CA PHE A 50 -6.26 -13.56 -1.26
C PHE A 50 -5.19 -14.15 -0.36
N VAL A 51 -5.61 -14.98 0.58
CA VAL A 51 -4.74 -15.91 1.28
C VAL A 51 -4.77 -17.24 0.54
N VAL A 52 -3.62 -17.69 0.07
CA VAL A 52 -3.44 -19.00 -0.57
C VAL A 52 -2.67 -19.89 0.39
N ARG A 53 -3.30 -20.95 0.87
CA ARG A 53 -2.69 -21.94 1.77
C ARG A 53 -2.43 -23.22 1.01
N GLY A 54 -1.19 -23.61 0.94
CA GLY A 54 -0.76 -24.92 0.50
C GLY A 54 -0.40 -25.81 1.68
N LYS A 55 0.16 -26.97 1.39
CA LYS A 55 0.56 -27.96 2.40
C LYS A 55 1.72 -27.48 3.28
N GLU A 56 2.67 -26.76 2.71
CA GLU A 56 3.94 -26.40 3.36
C GLU A 56 3.95 -24.96 3.86
N ALA A 57 3.32 -24.04 3.15
CA ALA A 57 3.30 -22.62 3.48
C ALA A 57 2.03 -21.93 2.99
N SER A 58 1.92 -20.66 3.36
CA SER A 58 0.83 -19.77 2.91
C SER A 58 1.41 -18.51 2.30
N LEU A 59 0.72 -17.96 1.31
CA LEU A 59 1.09 -16.74 0.60
C LEU A 59 -0.08 -15.76 0.56
N ILE A 60 0.25 -14.49 0.39
CA ILE A 60 -0.72 -13.44 0.05
C ILE A 60 -0.59 -13.15 -1.44
N VAL A 61 -1.74 -13.10 -2.10
CA VAL A 61 -1.86 -12.63 -3.48
C VAL A 61 -2.68 -11.36 -3.49
N LYS A 62 -2.10 -10.30 -4.02
CA LYS A 62 -2.74 -9.00 -4.14
C LYS A 62 -2.85 -8.63 -5.61
N GLN A 63 -4.05 -8.24 -6.05
CA GLN A 63 -4.28 -7.74 -7.40
C GLN A 63 -4.94 -6.37 -7.35
N ALA A 64 -4.37 -5.41 -8.08
CA ALA A 64 -4.97 -4.09 -8.21
C ALA A 64 -6.25 -4.15 -9.06
N LEU A 65 -7.28 -3.43 -8.62
CA LEU A 65 -8.51 -3.22 -9.38
C LEU A 65 -8.42 -1.91 -10.20
N PRO A 66 -9.06 -1.81 -11.38
CA PRO A 66 -9.05 -0.60 -12.18
C PRO A 66 -9.95 0.53 -11.64
N TYR A 67 -10.45 0.40 -10.41
CA TYR A 67 -11.34 1.35 -9.74
C TYR A 67 -11.27 1.20 -8.21
N VAL A 68 -11.88 2.15 -7.51
CA VAL A 68 -12.08 2.06 -6.05
C VAL A 68 -13.34 1.20 -5.79
N ARG A 69 -13.19 0.06 -5.13
CA ARG A 69 -14.23 -0.98 -4.97
C ARG A 69 -15.54 -0.47 -4.35
N ILE A 70 -15.46 0.43 -3.37
CA ILE A 70 -16.65 0.99 -2.69
C ILE A 70 -17.43 1.94 -3.62
N ILE A 71 -16.73 2.63 -4.52
CA ILE A 71 -17.30 3.67 -5.38
C ILE A 71 -17.59 3.12 -6.78
N GLY A 72 -16.94 2.03 -7.18
CA GLY A 72 -17.09 1.41 -8.49
C GLY A 72 -16.41 2.19 -9.60
N ASP A 73 -16.93 2.04 -10.83
CA ASP A 73 -16.32 2.58 -12.05
C ASP A 73 -16.29 4.12 -12.13
N SER A 74 -17.01 4.81 -11.24
CA SER A 74 -16.99 6.27 -11.18
C SER A 74 -15.68 6.86 -10.64
N TRP A 75 -14.84 6.03 -9.98
CA TRP A 75 -13.49 6.43 -9.58
C TRP A 75 -12.46 5.47 -10.17
N PRO A 76 -12.05 5.67 -11.42
CA PRO A 76 -11.06 4.83 -12.08
C PRO A 76 -9.66 5.02 -11.47
N LEU A 77 -8.92 3.92 -11.35
CA LEU A 77 -7.53 3.91 -10.91
C LEU A 77 -6.66 3.07 -11.84
N PRO A 78 -5.45 3.54 -12.21
CA PRO A 78 -4.58 2.78 -13.09
C PRO A 78 -4.06 1.50 -12.42
N LEU A 79 -4.06 0.40 -13.15
CA LEU A 79 -3.48 -0.87 -12.72
C LEU A 79 -1.98 -0.75 -12.42
N ARG A 80 -1.30 0.21 -13.06
CA ARG A 80 0.12 0.49 -12.87
C ARG A 80 0.50 0.83 -11.43
N ARG A 81 -0.45 1.19 -10.57
CA ARG A 81 -0.20 1.38 -9.13
C ARG A 81 0.38 0.13 -8.46
N ALA A 82 0.08 -1.09 -8.97
CA ALA A 82 0.71 -2.32 -8.50
C ALA A 82 2.22 -2.36 -8.80
N PHE A 83 2.65 -1.78 -9.92
CA PHE A 83 4.07 -1.62 -10.24
C PHE A 83 4.77 -0.68 -9.23
N PHE A 84 4.16 0.45 -8.90
CA PHE A 84 4.73 1.36 -7.90
C PHE A 84 4.77 0.73 -6.50
N GLU A 85 3.75 -0.03 -6.11
CA GLU A 85 3.75 -0.79 -4.87
C GLU A 85 4.90 -1.82 -4.84
N HIS A 86 5.03 -2.62 -5.90
CA HIS A 86 6.12 -3.58 -6.05
C HIS A 86 7.50 -2.92 -5.94
N GLU A 87 7.73 -1.83 -6.66
CA GLU A 87 9.00 -1.11 -6.65
C GLU A 87 9.27 -0.42 -5.30
N THR A 88 8.22 0.04 -4.60
CA THR A 88 8.32 0.56 -3.23
C THR A 88 8.75 -0.52 -2.24
N LEU A 89 8.08 -1.68 -2.25
CA LEU A 89 8.39 -2.80 -1.37
C LEU A 89 9.83 -3.29 -1.55
N LYS A 90 10.34 -3.36 -2.79
CA LYS A 90 11.75 -3.70 -3.06
C LYS A 90 12.72 -2.71 -2.41
N ARG A 91 12.44 -1.41 -2.50
CA ARG A 91 13.28 -0.37 -1.91
C ARG A 91 13.21 -0.38 -0.39
N GLN A 92 12.03 -0.56 0.16
CA GLN A 92 11.85 -0.67 1.61
C GLN A 92 12.55 -1.91 2.16
N ALA A 93 12.42 -3.06 1.51
CA ALA A 93 13.14 -4.29 1.89
C ALA A 93 14.67 -4.12 1.87
N ALA A 94 15.21 -3.39 0.88
CA ALA A 94 16.64 -3.09 0.81
C ALA A 94 17.09 -2.07 1.87
N ARG A 95 16.24 -1.08 2.19
CA ARG A 95 16.53 0.00 3.14
C ARG A 95 16.33 -0.41 4.59
N ASP A 96 15.37 -1.29 4.89
CA ASP A 96 15.10 -1.82 6.22
C ASP A 96 14.71 -3.32 6.13
N PRO A 97 15.69 -4.23 6.01
CA PRO A 97 15.44 -5.66 5.85
C PRO A 97 14.57 -6.25 6.97
N GLY A 98 13.56 -7.02 6.59
CA GLY A 98 12.61 -7.65 7.52
C GLY A 98 11.46 -6.76 7.97
N SER A 99 11.35 -5.52 7.48
CA SER A 99 10.26 -4.60 7.82
C SER A 99 9.04 -4.69 6.90
N VAL A 100 9.18 -5.34 5.75
CA VAL A 100 8.10 -5.53 4.77
C VAL A 100 8.05 -6.98 4.28
N PRO A 101 6.90 -7.46 3.78
CA PRO A 101 6.77 -8.81 3.27
C PRO A 101 7.72 -9.08 2.11
N LYS A 102 8.27 -10.29 2.06
CA LYS A 102 9.06 -10.75 0.92
C LYS A 102 8.19 -10.94 -0.31
N ILE A 103 8.59 -10.36 -1.45
CA ILE A 103 7.91 -10.58 -2.73
C ILE A 103 8.43 -11.87 -3.37
N HIS A 104 7.52 -12.73 -3.83
CA HIS A 104 7.82 -13.99 -4.50
C HIS A 104 7.55 -13.93 -6.00
N TYR A 105 6.59 -13.13 -6.44
CA TYR A 105 6.26 -12.94 -7.85
C TYR A 105 5.57 -11.60 -8.07
N PHE A 106 5.79 -11.04 -9.26
CA PHE A 106 5.11 -9.84 -9.74
C PHE A 106 4.76 -9.98 -11.22
N ASN A 107 3.55 -9.57 -11.59
CA ASN A 107 3.13 -9.45 -12.97
C ASN A 107 2.48 -8.08 -13.19
N GLU A 108 3.16 -7.22 -13.94
CA GLU A 108 2.70 -5.84 -14.19
C GLU A 108 1.40 -5.81 -15.01
N LYS A 109 1.28 -6.66 -16.06
CA LYS A 109 0.10 -6.67 -16.95
C LYS A 109 -1.16 -7.11 -16.24
N GLN A 110 -1.04 -8.05 -15.31
CA GLN A 110 -2.15 -8.56 -14.50
C GLN A 110 -2.31 -7.79 -13.18
N ALA A 111 -1.40 -6.86 -12.89
CA ALA A 111 -1.32 -6.10 -11.66
C ALA A 111 -1.32 -7.00 -10.39
N ILE A 112 -0.59 -8.13 -10.46
CA ILE A 112 -0.52 -9.15 -9.39
C ILE A 112 0.80 -9.07 -8.68
N ILE A 113 0.75 -9.03 -7.35
CA ILE A 113 1.89 -9.22 -6.45
C ILE A 113 1.63 -10.46 -5.60
N VAL A 114 2.56 -11.41 -5.60
CA VAL A 114 2.55 -12.55 -4.67
C VAL A 114 3.62 -12.32 -3.63
N MET A 115 3.24 -12.35 -2.37
CA MET A 115 4.13 -12.03 -1.26
C MET A 115 3.97 -12.97 -0.08
N GLU A 116 4.90 -12.89 0.83
CA GLU A 116 4.90 -13.58 2.11
C GLU A 116 3.62 -13.31 2.90
N MET A 117 3.05 -14.36 3.49
CA MET A 117 2.01 -14.23 4.51
C MET A 117 2.67 -14.00 5.87
N LEU A 118 2.46 -12.83 6.44
CA LEU A 118 2.96 -12.51 7.77
C LEU A 118 2.08 -13.21 8.82
N SER A 119 2.63 -14.24 9.45
CA SER A 119 1.95 -15.02 10.50
C SER A 119 2.93 -15.23 11.65
N PRO A 120 2.52 -15.05 12.90
CA PRO A 120 1.16 -14.84 13.44
C PRO A 120 0.72 -13.37 13.55
N HIS A 121 1.29 -12.47 12.78
CA HIS A 121 1.02 -11.03 12.87
C HIS A 121 -0.47 -10.70 12.65
N LEU A 122 -0.94 -9.69 13.37
CA LEU A 122 -2.27 -9.10 13.26
C LEU A 122 -2.17 -7.64 12.82
N ILE A 123 -3.18 -7.14 12.13
CA ILE A 123 -3.26 -5.70 11.79
C ILE A 123 -3.31 -4.90 13.09
N LEU A 124 -2.44 -3.89 13.23
CA LEU A 124 -2.33 -3.04 14.41
C LEU A 124 -3.68 -2.43 14.81
N ARG A 125 -4.52 -2.04 13.84
CA ARG A 125 -5.87 -1.49 14.13
C ARG A 125 -6.72 -2.44 14.99
N LYS A 126 -6.66 -3.75 14.73
CA LYS A 126 -7.42 -4.74 15.52
C LYS A 126 -6.94 -4.78 16.97
N LYS A 127 -5.63 -4.73 17.19
CA LYS A 127 -5.04 -4.68 18.55
C LYS A 127 -5.40 -3.38 19.29
N LEU A 128 -5.37 -2.25 18.60
CA LEU A 128 -5.75 -0.96 19.21
C LEU A 128 -7.24 -0.94 19.59
N ILE A 129 -8.12 -1.48 18.74
CA ILE A 129 -9.56 -1.59 19.05
C ILE A 129 -9.80 -2.51 20.26
N SER A 130 -9.04 -3.60 20.41
CA SER A 130 -9.13 -4.48 21.59
C SER A 130 -8.45 -3.94 22.84
N GLY A 131 -7.86 -2.73 22.77
CA GLY A 131 -7.15 -2.11 23.88
C GLY A 131 -5.80 -2.76 24.21
N GLU A 132 -5.25 -3.57 23.31
CA GLU A 132 -3.98 -4.25 23.52
C GLU A 132 -2.80 -3.29 23.36
N TYR A 133 -1.88 -3.35 24.34
CA TYR A 133 -0.62 -2.62 24.25
C TYR A 133 0.38 -3.36 23.37
N VAL A 134 0.90 -2.69 22.35
CA VAL A 134 1.93 -3.22 21.45
C VAL A 134 3.31 -2.69 21.88
N LYS A 135 4.06 -3.53 22.60
CA LYS A 135 5.38 -3.18 23.12
C LYS A 135 6.35 -2.84 21.99
N GLY A 136 7.01 -1.70 22.11
CA GLY A 136 8.05 -1.28 21.16
C GLY A 136 7.56 -0.69 19.84
N LEU A 137 6.24 -0.58 19.62
CA LEU A 137 5.64 -0.09 18.39
C LEU A 137 6.26 1.23 17.90
N ALA A 138 6.30 2.26 18.75
CA ALA A 138 6.83 3.57 18.38
C ALA A 138 8.30 3.51 17.95
N LYS A 139 9.12 2.71 18.66
CA LYS A 139 10.54 2.53 18.31
C LYS A 139 10.69 1.80 16.96
N THR A 140 9.90 0.76 16.73
CA THR A 140 9.97 -0.02 15.48
C THR A 140 9.54 0.83 14.28
N LEU A 141 8.41 1.55 14.38
CA LEU A 141 7.95 2.44 13.32
C LEU A 141 8.89 3.62 13.10
N GLY A 142 9.40 4.23 14.17
CA GLY A 142 10.38 5.30 14.07
C GLY A 142 11.68 4.85 13.38
N ASN A 143 12.15 3.64 13.68
CA ASN A 143 13.31 3.05 12.99
C ASN A 143 13.03 2.79 11.51
N PHE A 144 11.87 2.22 11.19
CA PHE A 144 11.46 2.02 9.79
C PHE A 144 11.44 3.35 9.02
N CYS A 145 10.74 4.35 9.53
CA CYS A 145 10.68 5.67 8.90
C CYS A 145 12.07 6.31 8.74
N ALA A 146 12.89 6.29 9.79
CA ALA A 146 14.23 6.87 9.76
C ALA A 146 15.16 6.16 8.75
N ARG A 147 15.16 4.82 8.74
CA ARG A 147 16.01 4.03 7.84
C ARG A 147 15.58 4.15 6.39
N THR A 148 14.27 4.06 6.12
CA THR A 148 13.76 4.15 4.75
C THR A 148 13.93 5.57 4.18
N ALA A 149 13.70 6.61 4.99
CA ALA A 149 13.88 7.99 4.61
C ALA A 149 15.38 8.31 4.38
N PHE A 150 16.25 8.06 5.36
CA PHE A 150 17.67 8.37 5.25
C PHE A 150 18.34 7.62 4.10
N ARG A 151 18.15 6.30 4.02
CA ARG A 151 18.75 5.46 2.97
C ARG A 151 18.17 5.68 1.58
N GLY A 152 17.06 6.42 1.49
CA GLY A 152 16.44 6.84 0.23
C GLY A 152 16.73 8.29 -0.17
N SER A 153 17.45 9.03 0.66
CA SER A 153 17.72 10.46 0.47
C SER A 153 19.04 10.73 -0.25
N ASP A 154 19.23 11.98 -0.66
CA ASP A 154 20.47 12.50 -1.22
C ASP A 154 21.65 12.40 -0.24
N LEU A 155 21.42 12.20 1.05
CA LEU A 155 22.45 12.00 2.05
C LEU A 155 23.06 10.58 2.02
N SER A 156 22.41 9.63 1.37
CA SER A 156 22.81 8.21 1.37
C SER A 156 22.93 7.62 -0.03
N LEU A 157 22.02 7.97 -0.94
CA LEU A 157 22.05 7.44 -2.31
C LEU A 157 23.02 8.22 -3.22
N PRO A 158 23.71 7.54 -4.14
CA PRO A 158 24.37 8.22 -5.25
C PRO A 158 23.37 9.08 -6.04
N THR A 159 23.82 10.27 -6.46
CA THR A 159 22.95 11.23 -7.18
C THR A 159 22.20 10.63 -8.37
N SER A 160 22.85 9.75 -9.13
CA SER A 160 22.24 9.09 -10.29
C SER A 160 21.10 8.14 -9.90
N GLU A 161 21.25 7.40 -8.81
CA GLU A 161 20.22 6.49 -8.29
C GLU A 161 19.06 7.27 -7.70
N LYS A 162 19.35 8.31 -6.91
CA LYS A 162 18.32 9.19 -6.36
C LYS A 162 17.47 9.84 -7.44
N LYS A 163 18.09 10.35 -8.52
CA LYS A 163 17.36 10.95 -9.65
C LYS A 163 16.51 9.93 -10.40
N LYS A 164 16.98 8.69 -10.58
CA LYS A 164 16.17 7.61 -11.17
C LYS A 164 14.95 7.27 -10.31
N ASP A 165 15.13 7.17 -8.99
CA ASP A 165 14.02 6.93 -8.06
C ASP A 165 13.00 8.07 -8.10
N THR A 166 13.45 9.31 -8.07
CA THR A 166 12.59 10.48 -8.18
C THR A 166 11.77 10.46 -9.47
N ALA A 167 12.43 10.29 -10.62
CA ALA A 167 11.76 10.24 -11.92
C ALA A 167 10.75 9.08 -12.02
N LEU A 168 11.08 7.92 -11.45
CA LEU A 168 10.19 6.76 -11.44
C LEU A 168 8.91 7.04 -10.64
N PHE A 169 9.06 7.47 -9.39
CA PHE A 169 7.92 7.60 -8.47
C PHE A 169 7.07 8.84 -8.70
N GLN A 170 7.61 9.89 -9.30
CA GLN A 170 6.80 11.01 -9.79
C GLN A 170 5.76 10.59 -10.86
N GLY A 171 5.94 9.44 -11.48
CA GLY A 171 4.94 8.86 -12.39
C GLY A 171 3.72 8.21 -11.69
N ASN A 172 3.70 8.14 -10.36
CA ASN A 172 2.55 7.64 -9.58
C ASN A 172 1.53 8.75 -9.28
N VAL A 173 1.09 9.42 -10.32
CA VAL A 173 0.35 10.69 -10.26
C VAL A 173 -0.97 10.55 -9.49
N GLU A 174 -1.72 9.47 -9.75
CA GLU A 174 -3.06 9.30 -9.17
C GLU A 174 -3.00 9.07 -7.66
N LEU A 175 -2.10 8.19 -7.18
CA LEU A 175 -1.97 7.94 -5.74
C LEU A 175 -1.32 9.12 -5.02
N MET A 176 -0.39 9.82 -5.66
CA MET A 176 0.16 11.07 -5.09
C MET A 176 -0.93 12.12 -4.94
N GLY A 177 -1.75 12.35 -5.99
CA GLY A 177 -2.87 13.30 -5.94
C GLY A 177 -3.90 12.96 -4.86
N ILE A 178 -4.23 11.67 -4.68
CA ILE A 178 -5.10 11.22 -3.59
C ILE A 178 -4.48 11.58 -2.22
N THR A 179 -3.19 11.29 -2.02
CA THR A 179 -2.50 11.64 -0.76
C THR A 179 -2.47 13.14 -0.54
N GLU A 180 -2.17 13.93 -1.55
CA GLU A 180 -2.14 15.39 -1.49
C GLU A 180 -3.51 15.97 -1.11
N ASN A 181 -4.57 15.48 -1.73
CA ASN A 181 -5.94 15.95 -1.45
C ASN A 181 -6.40 15.52 -0.06
N LEU A 182 -6.34 14.24 0.26
CA LEU A 182 -6.89 13.69 1.51
C LEU A 182 -6.13 14.15 2.77
N ILE A 183 -4.87 14.56 2.64
CA ILE A 183 -4.06 14.98 3.80
C ILE A 183 -3.98 16.50 3.92
N PHE A 184 -3.75 17.21 2.82
CA PHE A 184 -3.40 18.64 2.87
C PHE A 184 -4.52 19.57 2.42
N THR A 185 -5.57 19.07 1.75
CA THR A 185 -6.62 19.90 1.18
C THR A 185 -7.99 19.60 1.77
N ASP A 186 -8.52 18.41 1.54
CA ASP A 186 -9.91 18.07 1.85
C ASP A 186 -10.30 18.26 3.32
N PRO A 187 -9.47 17.90 4.33
CA PRO A 187 -9.86 18.08 5.72
C PRO A 187 -10.08 19.55 6.14
N TYR A 188 -9.46 20.48 5.42
CA TYR A 188 -9.48 21.92 5.74
C TYR A 188 -10.51 22.71 4.93
N PHE A 189 -11.12 22.08 3.92
CA PHE A 189 -12.09 22.70 3.03
C PHE A 189 -13.38 21.87 2.99
N ASP A 190 -14.41 22.40 2.35
CA ASP A 190 -15.60 21.64 2.07
C ASP A 190 -15.37 20.79 0.82
N ALA A 191 -15.20 19.47 1.02
CA ALA A 191 -14.93 18.51 -0.04
C ALA A 191 -15.92 17.35 0.01
N GLU A 192 -16.31 16.86 -1.16
CA GLU A 192 -17.32 15.80 -1.33
C GLU A 192 -17.00 14.52 -0.54
N MET A 193 -15.70 14.19 -0.44
CA MET A 193 -15.23 12.98 0.23
C MET A 193 -15.07 13.12 1.75
N ASN A 194 -15.39 14.28 2.31
CA ASN A 194 -15.30 14.48 3.75
C ASN A 194 -16.43 13.79 4.50
N HIS A 195 -16.05 12.96 5.46
CA HIS A 195 -16.95 12.33 6.40
C HIS A 195 -16.50 12.60 7.83
N HIS A 196 -17.45 12.77 8.73
CA HIS A 196 -17.18 12.97 10.15
C HIS A 196 -18.26 12.30 11.02
N THR A 197 -17.93 12.10 12.27
CA THR A 197 -18.89 11.58 13.25
C THR A 197 -19.92 12.66 13.59
N GLU A 198 -21.18 12.29 13.69
CA GLU A 198 -22.28 13.15 14.13
C GLU A 198 -21.95 13.85 15.46
N GLY A 199 -22.27 15.13 15.55
CA GLY A 199 -21.99 15.98 16.72
C GLY A 199 -20.65 16.69 16.69
N LEU A 200 -19.80 16.48 15.67
CA LEU A 200 -18.52 17.18 15.49
C LEU A 200 -18.62 18.43 14.61
N GLU A 201 -19.81 18.75 14.09
CA GLU A 201 -20.03 19.87 13.17
C GLU A 201 -19.47 21.21 13.68
N PRO A 202 -19.67 21.63 14.97
CA PRO A 202 -19.13 22.89 15.46
C PRO A 202 -17.58 22.93 15.46
N VAL A 203 -16.96 21.78 15.73
CA VAL A 203 -15.49 21.67 15.73
C VAL A 203 -14.95 21.77 14.30
N ILE A 204 -15.63 21.12 13.35
CA ILE A 204 -15.27 21.12 11.93
C ILE A 204 -15.42 22.54 11.36
N GLU A 205 -16.51 23.22 11.66
CA GLU A 205 -16.75 24.60 11.24
C GLU A 205 -15.64 25.53 11.77
N THR A 206 -15.25 25.36 13.04
CA THR A 206 -14.14 26.10 13.64
C THR A 206 -12.84 25.86 12.89
N LEU A 207 -12.49 24.62 12.61
CA LEU A 207 -11.27 24.24 11.86
C LEU A 207 -11.30 24.80 10.44
N ARG A 208 -12.43 24.67 9.74
CA ARG A 208 -12.60 25.13 8.36
C ARG A 208 -12.68 26.65 8.23
N SER A 209 -13.05 27.37 9.28
CA SER A 209 -13.00 28.84 9.31
C SER A 209 -11.63 29.40 9.63
N ASP A 210 -10.71 28.60 10.18
CA ASP A 210 -9.35 29.04 10.52
C ASP A 210 -8.47 29.23 9.28
N VAL A 211 -8.38 30.47 8.82
CA VAL A 211 -7.54 30.88 7.68
C VAL A 211 -6.05 30.62 7.95
N SER A 212 -5.60 30.73 9.20
CA SER A 212 -4.20 30.49 9.54
C SER A 212 -3.85 29.01 9.40
N LEU A 213 -4.72 28.11 9.90
CA LEU A 213 -4.58 26.67 9.75
C LEU A 213 -4.57 26.28 8.26
N LYS A 214 -5.52 26.77 7.47
CA LYS A 214 -5.57 26.52 6.01
C LYS A 214 -4.26 26.93 5.32
N ARG A 215 -3.74 28.10 5.66
CA ARG A 215 -2.49 28.60 5.09
C ARG A 215 -1.30 27.69 5.43
N GLU A 216 -1.20 27.24 6.67
CA GLU A 216 -0.12 26.33 7.07
C GLU A 216 -0.26 24.96 6.41
N ALA A 217 -1.47 24.42 6.29
CA ALA A 217 -1.73 23.18 5.54
C ALA A 217 -1.28 23.30 4.07
N GLN A 218 -1.64 24.40 3.40
CA GLN A 218 -1.22 24.65 2.02
C GLN A 218 0.30 24.88 1.87
N LYS A 219 0.96 25.48 2.85
CA LYS A 219 2.44 25.55 2.88
C LYS A 219 3.06 24.15 2.97
N MET A 220 2.48 23.28 3.79
CA MET A 220 2.95 21.90 3.90
C MET A 220 2.72 21.12 2.59
N LEU A 221 1.58 21.34 1.91
CA LEU A 221 1.35 20.78 0.58
C LEU A 221 2.44 21.23 -0.41
N LEU A 222 2.71 22.53 -0.50
CA LEU A 222 3.75 23.06 -1.39
C LEU A 222 5.14 22.48 -1.06
N LYS A 223 5.45 22.33 0.22
CA LYS A 223 6.70 21.70 0.65
C LYS A 223 6.75 20.23 0.26
N PHE A 224 5.65 19.48 0.45
CA PHE A 224 5.54 18.07 0.11
C PHE A 224 5.71 17.83 -1.39
N THR A 225 5.06 18.63 -2.23
CA THR A 225 5.10 18.50 -3.70
C THR A 225 6.43 18.97 -4.31
N ALA A 226 7.04 20.03 -3.74
CA ALA A 226 8.28 20.61 -4.27
C ALA A 226 9.55 19.85 -3.86
N ASN A 227 9.55 19.19 -2.69
CA ASN A 227 10.76 18.59 -2.12
C ASN A 227 10.74 17.06 -2.27
N THR A 228 11.42 16.56 -3.29
CA THR A 228 11.57 15.13 -3.54
C THR A 228 12.72 14.51 -2.74
N GLU A 229 12.74 14.71 -1.42
CA GLU A 229 13.87 14.33 -0.54
C GLU A 229 14.03 12.81 -0.42
N THR A 230 12.91 12.07 -0.36
CA THR A 230 12.92 10.60 -0.25
C THR A 230 11.60 9.98 -0.69
N LEU A 231 11.60 8.67 -0.93
CA LEU A 231 10.37 7.90 -1.14
C LEU A 231 9.68 7.66 0.20
N LEU A 232 8.43 8.09 0.31
CA LEU A 232 7.58 7.90 1.47
C LEU A 232 6.64 6.71 1.28
N HIS A 233 6.14 6.15 2.40
CA HIS A 233 5.06 5.17 2.37
C HIS A 233 3.74 5.79 1.85
N GLY A 234 3.48 7.03 2.23
CA GLY A 234 2.31 7.82 1.80
C GLY A 234 1.02 7.52 2.57
N ASP A 235 0.88 6.31 3.17
CA ASP A 235 -0.33 5.87 3.86
C ASP A 235 0.00 4.99 5.08
N LEU A 236 0.94 5.45 5.92
CA LEU A 236 1.38 4.72 7.11
C LEU A 236 0.43 4.98 8.29
N HIS A 237 -0.59 4.16 8.40
CA HIS A 237 -1.59 4.20 9.47
C HIS A 237 -1.78 2.83 10.13
N SER A 238 -2.63 2.73 11.15
CA SER A 238 -2.85 1.48 11.91
C SER A 238 -3.36 0.29 11.08
N GLY A 239 -3.95 0.53 9.92
CA GLY A 239 -4.35 -0.53 8.96
C GLY A 239 -3.22 -1.03 8.07
N SER A 240 -2.12 -0.27 7.96
CA SER A 240 -0.96 -0.60 7.12
C SER A 240 0.17 -1.27 7.91
N VAL A 241 0.01 -1.44 9.21
CA VAL A 241 1.01 -2.05 10.11
C VAL A 241 0.52 -3.38 10.62
N MET A 242 1.38 -4.39 10.57
CA MET A 242 1.15 -5.71 11.17
C MET A 242 2.12 -5.94 12.33
N CYS A 243 1.64 -6.52 13.43
CA CYS A 243 2.39 -6.74 14.66
C CYS A 243 1.95 -8.00 15.41
#